data_c8d2375770ee78ce1fee0e8d2d5a3a88
#
_entry.id   c8d2375770ee78ce1fee0e8d2d5a3a88
#
_cell.length_a   1.000
_cell.length_b   1.000
_cell.length_c   1.000
_cell.angle_alpha   90.00
_cell.angle_beta   90.00
_cell.angle_gamma   90.00
#
_symmetry.space_group_name_H-M   'P 1'
#
loop_
_entity.id
_entity.type
_entity.pdbx_description
1 polymer ?
#
loop_
_entity_poly.entity_id
_entity_poly.type
_entity_poly.pdbx_seq_one_letter_code
_entity_poly.pdbx_strand_id
1 'polypeptide(L)'
;MLDRWNDIGNKLIAMAQDFPEDKYDFKVQKDERTFAENLLHAAALDFVLIRRISGTKIGPDFGEGDNPSRDAFKTKAEVVKFVQEAVADGAQVIQQQGDAGLDKTSKFFGNRMAHNSAIWTLAIEHSGEHYGQLVVYYRVSGLVPPESRPKK
;
A
#
# COMPACT_ATOMS: atom_id res chain seq x y z
N MET A 1 -0.21 -12.70 -11.12
CA MET A 1 -0.22 -11.32 -10.62
C MET A 1 -1.11 -11.19 -9.39
N LEU A 2 -2.40 -11.52 -9.48
CA LEU A 2 -3.39 -11.35 -8.40
C LEU A 2 -2.97 -11.96 -7.06
N ASP A 3 -2.45 -13.20 -7.04
CA ASP A 3 -2.06 -13.86 -5.80
C ASP A 3 -0.94 -13.10 -5.07
N ARG A 4 0.03 -12.55 -5.82
CA ARG A 4 1.12 -11.76 -5.24
C ARG A 4 0.62 -10.42 -4.70
N TRP A 5 -0.29 -9.76 -5.43
CA TRP A 5 -0.95 -8.55 -4.99
C TRP A 5 -1.71 -8.77 -3.67
N ASN A 6 -2.54 -9.80 -3.63
CA ASN A 6 -3.31 -10.13 -2.43
C ASN A 6 -2.42 -10.54 -1.26
N ASP A 7 -1.34 -11.28 -1.49
CA ASP A 7 -0.43 -11.71 -0.42
C ASP A 7 0.19 -10.49 0.29
N ILE A 8 0.79 -9.57 -0.47
CA ILE A 8 1.40 -8.38 0.15
C ILE A 8 0.36 -7.41 0.72
N GLY A 9 -0.77 -7.23 0.04
CA GLY A 9 -1.86 -6.38 0.50
C GLY A 9 -2.44 -6.86 1.82
N ASN A 10 -2.68 -8.18 1.97
CA ASN A 10 -3.18 -8.76 3.22
C ASN A 10 -2.18 -8.59 4.36
N LYS A 11 -0.88 -8.67 4.10
CA LYS A 11 0.16 -8.39 5.10
C LYS A 11 0.13 -6.95 5.57
N LEU A 12 -0.01 -5.97 4.65
CA LEU A 12 -0.14 -4.56 5.02
C LEU A 12 -1.42 -4.28 5.83
N ILE A 13 -2.54 -4.87 5.42
CA ILE A 13 -3.81 -4.78 6.16
C ILE A 13 -3.66 -5.36 7.58
N ALA A 14 -3.05 -6.53 7.71
CA ALA A 14 -2.82 -7.16 9.01
C ALA A 14 -1.94 -6.29 9.91
N MET A 15 -0.87 -5.68 9.37
CA MET A 15 -0.03 -4.73 10.10
C MET A 15 -0.83 -3.51 10.57
N ALA A 16 -1.63 -2.91 9.67
CA ALA A 16 -2.45 -1.76 10.00
C ALA A 16 -3.48 -2.10 11.09
N GLN A 17 -4.18 -3.21 10.98
CA GLN A 17 -5.21 -3.60 11.95
C GLN A 17 -4.66 -3.96 13.34
N ASP A 18 -3.49 -4.57 13.39
CA ASP A 18 -2.93 -5.13 14.63
C ASP A 18 -2.12 -4.09 15.42
N PHE A 19 -1.41 -3.16 14.77
CA PHE A 19 -0.56 -2.20 15.46
C PHE A 19 -1.36 -1.30 16.41
N PRO A 20 -0.87 -1.03 17.66
CA PRO A 20 -1.59 -0.21 18.64
C PRO A 20 -1.85 1.21 18.14
N GLU A 21 -3.08 1.71 18.33
CA GLU A 21 -3.50 3.02 17.84
C GLU A 21 -2.68 4.17 18.45
N ASP A 22 -2.36 4.06 19.72
CA ASP A 22 -1.53 5.03 20.45
C ASP A 22 -0.08 5.13 19.93
N LYS A 23 0.32 4.19 19.05
CA LYS A 23 1.63 4.15 18.41
C LYS A 23 1.62 4.49 16.90
N TYR A 24 0.45 4.88 16.35
CA TYR A 24 0.35 5.19 14.92
C TYR A 24 1.23 6.37 14.49
N ASP A 25 1.47 7.31 15.38
CA ASP A 25 2.34 8.46 15.14
C ASP A 25 3.77 8.27 15.67
N PHE A 26 4.13 7.03 16.06
CA PHE A 26 5.48 6.67 16.45
C PHE A 26 6.43 6.70 15.25
N LYS A 27 7.65 7.21 15.46
CA LYS A 27 8.78 7.21 14.52
C LYS A 27 9.93 6.38 15.07
N VAL A 28 10.56 5.57 14.24
CA VAL A 28 11.77 4.83 14.61
C VAL A 28 12.93 5.79 14.83
N GLN A 29 13.01 6.83 14.00
CA GLN A 29 13.97 7.93 14.12
C GLN A 29 13.36 9.24 13.60
N LYS A 30 14.03 10.36 13.87
CA LYS A 30 13.50 11.72 13.63
C LYS A 30 13.08 11.98 12.18
N ASP A 31 13.86 11.52 11.22
CA ASP A 31 13.69 11.84 9.79
C ASP A 31 12.83 10.78 9.05
N GLU A 32 12.37 9.75 9.77
CA GLU A 32 11.49 8.73 9.21
C GLU A 32 10.02 9.17 9.21
N ARG A 33 9.21 8.50 8.38
CA ARG A 33 7.76 8.58 8.47
C ARG A 33 7.27 8.00 9.79
N THR A 34 6.11 8.42 10.25
CA THR A 34 5.39 7.68 11.31
C THR A 34 4.89 6.33 10.76
N PHE A 35 4.48 5.42 11.65
CA PHE A 35 3.87 4.16 11.25
C PHE A 35 2.66 4.39 10.31
N ALA A 36 1.78 5.34 10.66
CA ALA A 36 0.62 5.69 9.85
C ALA A 36 1.02 6.29 8.49
N GLU A 37 1.97 7.23 8.46
CA GLU A 37 2.46 7.84 7.21
C GLU A 37 3.12 6.81 6.28
N ASN A 38 3.75 5.78 6.83
CA ASN A 38 4.34 4.69 6.06
C ASN A 38 3.25 3.87 5.34
N LEU A 39 2.18 3.51 6.06
CA LEU A 39 1.02 2.83 5.48
C LEU A 39 0.30 3.69 4.43
N LEU A 40 0.09 4.97 4.73
CA LEU A 40 -0.58 5.91 3.83
C LEU A 40 0.22 6.09 2.54
N HIS A 41 1.54 6.21 2.63
CA HIS A 41 2.40 6.33 1.45
C HIS A 41 2.36 5.06 0.58
N ALA A 42 2.47 3.88 1.19
CA ALA A 42 2.38 2.62 0.45
C ALA A 42 1.05 2.52 -0.33
N ALA A 43 -0.09 2.71 0.35
CA ALA A 43 -1.41 2.63 -0.26
C ALA A 43 -1.67 3.75 -1.29
N ALA A 44 -1.14 4.96 -1.07
CA ALA A 44 -1.29 6.06 -2.00
C ALA A 44 -0.55 5.81 -3.32
N LEU A 45 0.69 5.26 -3.29
CA LEU A 45 1.36 4.87 -4.52
C LEU A 45 0.59 3.77 -5.25
N ASP A 46 0.05 2.79 -4.52
CA ASP A 46 -0.82 1.78 -5.12
C ASP A 46 -1.98 2.41 -5.87
N PHE A 47 -2.72 3.36 -5.28
CA PHE A 47 -3.79 4.10 -5.96
C PHE A 47 -3.29 4.87 -7.18
N VAL A 48 -2.14 5.54 -7.09
CA VAL A 48 -1.54 6.26 -8.23
C VAL A 48 -1.30 5.31 -9.40
N LEU A 49 -0.75 4.12 -9.14
CA LEU A 49 -0.46 3.13 -10.18
C LEU A 49 -1.72 2.47 -10.73
N ILE A 50 -2.70 2.14 -9.87
CA ILE A 50 -4.01 1.61 -10.25
C ILE A 50 -4.73 2.58 -11.20
N ARG A 51 -4.75 3.88 -10.87
CA ARG A 51 -5.36 4.93 -11.70
C ARG A 51 -4.69 5.05 -13.08
N ARG A 52 -3.37 4.88 -13.15
CA ARG A 52 -2.63 4.89 -14.42
C ARG A 52 -2.96 3.69 -15.28
N ILE A 53 -3.06 2.51 -14.69
CA ILE A 53 -3.38 1.27 -15.39
C ILE A 53 -4.84 1.24 -15.84
N SER A 54 -5.76 1.67 -15.00
CA SER A 54 -7.20 1.67 -15.30
C SER A 54 -7.63 2.82 -16.21
N GLY A 55 -6.87 3.92 -16.22
CA GLY A 55 -7.25 5.15 -16.91
C GLY A 55 -8.40 5.91 -16.25
N THR A 56 -8.80 5.54 -15.03
CA THR A 56 -9.96 6.12 -14.31
C THR A 56 -9.56 6.56 -12.90
N LYS A 57 -10.34 7.51 -12.32
CA LYS A 57 -10.18 7.93 -10.93
C LYS A 57 -10.79 6.87 -10.02
N ILE A 58 -9.98 5.94 -9.54
CA ILE A 58 -10.35 4.90 -8.58
C ILE A 58 -9.91 5.33 -7.19
N GLY A 59 -10.67 4.94 -6.16
CA GLY A 59 -10.39 5.24 -4.76
C GLY A 59 -10.69 6.68 -4.33
N PRO A 60 -10.45 7.01 -3.06
CA PRO A 60 -10.75 8.31 -2.49
C PRO A 60 -9.84 9.41 -3.05
N ASP A 61 -10.25 10.67 -2.85
CA ASP A 61 -9.39 11.82 -3.07
C ASP A 61 -8.48 12.01 -1.85
N PHE A 62 -7.18 11.95 -2.06
CA PHE A 62 -6.17 12.13 -1.03
C PHE A 62 -5.11 13.19 -1.41
N GLY A 63 -5.42 14.02 -2.43
CA GLY A 63 -4.53 15.04 -2.97
C GLY A 63 -3.64 14.52 -4.10
N GLU A 64 -2.60 15.27 -4.39
CA GLU A 64 -1.62 14.93 -5.42
C GLU A 64 -0.44 14.13 -4.85
N GLY A 65 0.09 13.22 -5.66
CA GLY A 65 1.27 12.41 -5.31
C GLY A 65 0.92 11.18 -4.47
N ASP A 66 1.89 10.74 -3.70
CA ASP A 66 1.87 9.49 -2.93
C ASP A 66 2.14 9.69 -1.42
N ASN A 67 2.02 10.92 -0.94
CA ASN A 67 2.21 11.27 0.46
C ASN A 67 0.99 12.02 1.01
N PRO A 68 -0.11 11.33 1.28
CA PRO A 68 -1.29 11.95 1.87
C PRO A 68 -0.99 12.58 3.23
N SER A 69 -1.60 13.73 3.50
CA SER A 69 -1.45 14.35 4.81
C SER A 69 -2.05 13.48 5.91
N ARG A 70 -1.32 13.29 7.01
CA ARG A 70 -1.82 12.62 8.21
C ARG A 70 -3.07 13.30 8.78
N ASP A 71 -3.23 14.62 8.54
CA ASP A 71 -4.42 15.38 8.96
C ASP A 71 -5.70 14.97 8.24
N ALA A 72 -5.59 14.37 7.06
CA ALA A 72 -6.74 13.82 6.32
C ALA A 72 -7.14 12.40 6.81
N PHE A 73 -6.29 11.73 7.60
CA PHE A 73 -6.47 10.36 8.10
C PHE A 73 -6.11 10.29 9.58
N LYS A 74 -6.93 10.89 10.45
CA LYS A 74 -6.61 11.12 11.87
C LYS A 74 -6.67 9.87 12.74
N THR A 75 -7.54 8.93 12.42
CA THR A 75 -7.79 7.72 13.20
C THR A 75 -7.14 6.49 12.58
N LYS A 76 -6.88 5.48 13.40
CA LYS A 76 -6.49 4.14 12.93
C LYS A 76 -7.49 3.59 11.92
N ALA A 77 -8.79 3.74 12.18
CA ALA A 77 -9.84 3.21 11.33
C ALA A 77 -9.78 3.81 9.91
N GLU A 78 -9.50 5.11 9.77
CA GLU A 78 -9.36 5.78 8.46
C GLU A 78 -8.13 5.27 7.71
N VAL A 79 -6.99 5.09 8.38
CA VAL A 79 -5.77 4.54 7.77
C VAL A 79 -6.00 3.09 7.33
N VAL A 80 -6.59 2.25 8.20
CA VAL A 80 -6.91 0.85 7.86
C VAL A 80 -7.83 0.78 6.65
N LYS A 81 -8.89 1.59 6.64
CA LYS A 81 -9.84 1.65 5.52
C LYS A 81 -9.13 2.04 4.22
N PHE A 82 -8.27 3.04 4.25
CA PHE A 82 -7.52 3.50 3.07
C PHE A 82 -6.64 2.39 2.47
N VAL A 83 -5.93 1.64 3.33
CA VAL A 83 -5.12 0.48 2.89
C VAL A 83 -6.00 -0.63 2.32
N GLN A 84 -7.13 -0.94 2.97
CA GLN A 84 -8.07 -1.96 2.49
C GLN A 84 -8.66 -1.62 1.12
N GLU A 85 -9.06 -0.36 0.92
CA GLU A 85 -9.59 0.12 -0.36
C GLU A 85 -8.54 0.01 -1.47
N ALA A 86 -7.27 0.40 -1.23
CA ALA A 86 -6.21 0.27 -2.22
C ALA A 86 -6.00 -1.18 -2.66
N VAL A 87 -5.96 -2.11 -1.70
CA VAL A 87 -5.78 -3.54 -1.98
C VAL A 87 -6.98 -4.10 -2.76
N ALA A 88 -8.21 -3.76 -2.36
CA ALA A 88 -9.43 -4.24 -3.01
C ALA A 88 -9.56 -3.71 -4.45
N ASP A 89 -9.34 -2.42 -4.64
CA ASP A 89 -9.42 -1.78 -5.96
C ASP A 89 -8.35 -2.33 -6.92
N GLY A 90 -7.13 -2.53 -6.43
CA GLY A 90 -6.07 -3.16 -7.23
C GLY A 90 -6.41 -4.59 -7.65
N ALA A 91 -6.91 -5.39 -6.72
CA ALA A 91 -7.37 -6.75 -7.02
C ALA A 91 -8.49 -6.75 -8.07
N GLN A 92 -9.45 -5.84 -7.96
CA GLN A 92 -10.54 -5.70 -8.91
C GLN A 92 -10.03 -5.33 -10.31
N VAL A 93 -9.11 -4.39 -10.43
CA VAL A 93 -8.54 -3.98 -11.72
C VAL A 93 -7.74 -5.13 -12.36
N ILE A 94 -6.93 -5.86 -11.58
CA ILE A 94 -6.20 -7.03 -12.07
C ILE A 94 -7.17 -8.09 -12.62
N GLN A 95 -8.24 -8.39 -11.88
CA GLN A 95 -9.26 -9.37 -12.30
C GLN A 95 -9.99 -8.95 -13.56
N GLN A 96 -10.43 -7.68 -13.65
CA GLN A 96 -11.16 -7.15 -14.81
C GLN A 96 -10.31 -7.12 -16.07
N GLN A 97 -9.03 -6.83 -15.97
CA GLN A 97 -8.13 -6.75 -17.11
C GLN A 97 -7.61 -8.11 -17.57
N GLY A 98 -7.53 -9.09 -16.67
CA GLY A 98 -7.00 -10.42 -16.95
C GLY A 98 -5.55 -10.40 -17.48
N ASP A 99 -5.09 -11.53 -18.02
CA ASP A 99 -3.72 -11.66 -18.54
C ASP A 99 -3.46 -10.71 -19.73
N ALA A 100 -4.46 -10.52 -20.60
CA ALA A 100 -4.35 -9.59 -21.74
C ALA A 100 -4.13 -8.12 -21.28
N GLY A 101 -4.58 -7.76 -20.09
CA GLY A 101 -4.34 -6.44 -19.51
C GLY A 101 -2.89 -6.22 -19.09
N LEU A 102 -2.16 -7.29 -18.75
CA LEU A 102 -0.77 -7.22 -18.30
C LEU A 102 0.18 -6.83 -19.44
N ASP A 103 -0.15 -7.20 -20.69
CA ASP A 103 0.65 -6.88 -21.88
C ASP A 103 0.40 -5.46 -22.41
N LYS A 104 -0.70 -4.82 -21.99
CA LYS A 104 -0.99 -3.42 -22.36
C LYS A 104 0.06 -2.50 -21.74
N THR A 105 0.18 -1.31 -22.32
CA THR A 105 1.05 -0.26 -21.81
C THR A 105 0.23 0.90 -21.26
N SER A 106 0.71 1.48 -20.17
CA SER A 106 0.14 2.66 -19.52
C SER A 106 1.21 3.71 -19.28
N LYS A 107 0.78 4.96 -19.08
CA LYS A 107 1.68 6.04 -18.66
C LYS A 107 2.32 5.67 -17.33
N PHE A 108 3.62 5.76 -17.30
CA PHE A 108 4.43 5.55 -16.10
C PHE A 108 4.96 6.88 -15.56
N PHE A 109 5.99 6.91 -14.72
CA PHE A 109 6.53 8.17 -14.21
C PHE A 109 7.08 9.05 -15.31
N GLY A 110 6.73 10.33 -15.27
CA GLY A 110 7.00 11.27 -16.36
C GLY A 110 6.16 10.93 -17.60
N ASN A 111 6.77 10.99 -18.78
CA ASN A 111 6.12 10.67 -20.06
C ASN A 111 6.49 9.28 -20.61
N ARG A 112 7.08 8.42 -19.78
CA ARG A 112 7.43 7.05 -20.21
C ARG A 112 6.19 6.17 -20.25
N MET A 113 6.17 5.23 -21.19
CA MET A 113 5.20 4.13 -21.23
C MET A 113 5.86 2.88 -20.66
N ALA A 114 5.11 2.08 -19.93
CA ALA A 114 5.55 0.79 -19.41
C ALA A 114 4.44 -0.26 -19.58
N HIS A 115 4.82 -1.53 -19.72
CA HIS A 115 3.85 -2.62 -19.66
C HIS A 115 3.16 -2.63 -18.28
N ASN A 116 1.87 -2.92 -18.25
CA ASN A 116 1.12 -2.98 -17.00
C ASN A 116 1.69 -4.03 -16.05
N SER A 117 2.23 -5.14 -16.58
CA SER A 117 2.93 -6.14 -15.77
C SER A 117 4.11 -5.55 -14.98
N ALA A 118 4.90 -4.66 -15.60
CA ALA A 118 6.01 -3.98 -14.91
C ALA A 118 5.50 -2.98 -13.86
N ILE A 119 4.40 -2.27 -14.16
CA ILE A 119 3.79 -1.33 -13.20
C ILE A 119 3.24 -2.08 -11.98
N TRP A 120 2.55 -3.21 -12.19
CA TRP A 120 2.08 -4.07 -11.09
C TRP A 120 3.23 -4.67 -10.28
N THR A 121 4.32 -5.07 -10.95
CA THR A 121 5.51 -5.56 -10.26
C THR A 121 6.09 -4.49 -9.34
N LEU A 122 6.22 -3.25 -9.82
CA LEU A 122 6.66 -2.13 -8.99
C LEU A 122 5.74 -1.90 -7.78
N ALA A 123 4.41 -1.94 -7.97
CA ALA A 123 3.47 -1.77 -6.86
C ALA A 123 3.65 -2.84 -5.77
N ILE A 124 3.81 -4.09 -6.17
CA ILE A 124 4.06 -5.22 -5.26
C ILE A 124 5.42 -5.08 -4.55
N GLU A 125 6.47 -4.73 -5.28
CA GLU A 125 7.82 -4.52 -4.73
C GLU A 125 7.82 -3.38 -3.71
N HIS A 126 7.26 -2.22 -4.06
CA HIS A 126 7.15 -1.07 -3.18
C HIS A 126 6.34 -1.38 -1.91
N SER A 127 5.21 -2.06 -2.04
CA SER A 127 4.42 -2.53 -0.89
C SER A 127 5.23 -3.49 -0.01
N GLY A 128 6.07 -4.34 -0.61
CA GLY A 128 7.00 -5.23 0.10
C GLY A 128 8.11 -4.49 0.85
N GLU A 129 8.66 -3.43 0.26
CA GLU A 129 9.65 -2.56 0.91
C GLU A 129 9.05 -1.88 2.16
N HIS A 130 7.84 -1.33 2.03
CA HIS A 130 7.13 -0.72 3.15
C HIS A 130 6.70 -1.73 4.22
N TYR A 131 6.28 -2.93 3.83
CA TYR A 131 6.06 -4.01 4.78
C TYR A 131 7.32 -4.31 5.60
N GLY A 132 8.48 -4.39 4.97
CA GLY A 132 9.77 -4.58 5.65
C GLY A 132 10.09 -3.47 6.63
N GLN A 133 9.83 -2.20 6.25
CA GLN A 133 9.98 -1.06 7.16
C GLN A 133 9.02 -1.18 8.36
N LEU A 134 7.75 -1.48 8.15
CA LEU A 134 6.76 -1.66 9.22
C LEU A 134 7.14 -2.78 10.21
N VAL A 135 7.80 -3.84 9.76
CA VAL A 135 8.36 -4.88 10.63
C VAL A 135 9.33 -4.27 11.65
N VAL A 136 10.14 -3.27 11.24
CA VAL A 136 11.06 -2.57 12.16
C VAL A 136 10.28 -1.82 13.23
N TYR A 137 9.19 -1.11 12.87
CA TYR A 137 8.32 -0.41 13.83
C TYR A 137 7.77 -1.37 14.91
N TYR A 138 7.31 -2.55 14.49
CA TYR A 138 6.88 -3.59 15.43
C TYR A 138 7.99 -4.00 16.38
N ARG A 139 9.16 -4.35 15.85
CA ARG A 139 10.29 -4.85 16.66
C ARG A 139 10.79 -3.81 17.66
N VAL A 140 10.93 -2.55 17.24
CA VAL A 140 11.37 -1.46 18.10
C VAL A 140 10.30 -1.15 19.19
N SER A 141 9.03 -1.37 18.87
CA SER A 141 7.94 -1.25 19.84
C SER A 141 7.78 -2.45 20.78
N GLY A 142 8.66 -3.45 20.70
CA GLY A 142 8.60 -4.67 21.51
C GLY A 142 7.50 -5.64 21.09
N LEU A 143 6.97 -5.49 19.87
CA LEU A 143 5.87 -6.30 19.34
C LEU A 143 6.38 -7.33 18.32
N VAL A 144 5.62 -8.41 18.14
CA VAL A 144 5.87 -9.41 17.11
C VAL A 144 4.95 -9.12 15.92
N PRO A 145 5.48 -8.93 14.70
CA PRO A 145 4.66 -8.73 13.51
C PRO A 145 3.69 -9.91 13.29
N PRO A 146 2.47 -9.68 12.74
CA PRO A 146 1.46 -10.73 12.55
C PRO A 146 1.99 -11.98 11.85
N GLU A 147 2.71 -11.83 10.73
CA GLU A 147 3.25 -12.96 9.96
C GLU A 147 4.40 -13.73 10.67
N SER A 148 4.99 -13.14 11.72
CA SER A 148 6.06 -13.78 12.50
C SER A 148 5.52 -14.55 13.71
N ARG A 149 4.20 -14.57 13.92
CA ARG A 149 3.56 -15.30 15.02
C ARG A 149 3.32 -16.76 14.66
N PRO A 150 3.32 -17.69 15.64
CA PRO A 150 2.93 -19.06 15.39
C PRO A 150 1.53 -19.12 14.75
N LYS A 151 1.39 -19.84 13.65
CA LYS A 151 0.07 -20.10 13.07
C LYS A 151 -0.68 -21.05 14.03
N LYS A 152 -1.88 -20.67 14.42
CA LYS A 152 -2.78 -21.50 15.23
C LYS A 152 -3.34 -22.65 14.40
#